data_73b2b2948b3d482904b7718f39c3b29d
#
_entry.id   73b2b2948b3d482904b7718f39c3b29d
#
_cell.length_a   1.000
_cell.length_b   1.000
_cell.length_c   1.000
_cell.angle_alpha   90.00
_cell.angle_beta   90.00
_cell.angle_gamma   90.00
#
_symmetry.space_group_name_H-M   'P 1'
#
loop_
_entity.id
_entity.type
_entity.pdbx_description
1 polymer ?
#
loop_
_entity_poly.entity_id
_entity_poly.type
_entity_poly.pdbx_seq_one_letter_code
_entity_poly.pdbx_strand_id
1 'polypeptide(L)'
;MPTVKEVPFLLNLSLDSLHHVIREEALRVAQVVATKFVYAELRGTAEFDDEKREKMAEDREIYLSEQVDAFKKHFMGHVPPNLIEQVMDPIISGISQALYAKKQEWSPMTNMYKFTKTMGAIIKFSNLVVIPTRKVLDLENLPKMIRTKLYNSLSIFKDLRTLILGSGSGGWLADVYSEKFAIGLPYMKNLVHLSLKYDCNSYFLHTLTETCKDTLRILDIEFSKQVQDDSVNYIKDFQNLLKINMFRTGLSTQGQVSLKILKNYDEPFVEK
;
A
#
# COMPACT_ATOMS: atom_id res chain seq x y z
N MET A 1 -4.62 -17.10 28.55
CA MET A 1 -4.39 -16.70 27.13
C MET A 1 -5.58 -17.18 26.33
N PRO A 2 -6.29 -16.36 25.57
CA PRO A 2 -7.29 -16.89 24.68
C PRO A 2 -6.56 -17.70 23.61
N THR A 3 -6.88 -18.99 23.54
CA THR A 3 -6.45 -19.88 22.48
C THR A 3 -6.84 -19.27 21.13
N VAL A 4 -5.90 -19.17 20.23
CA VAL A 4 -6.19 -18.90 18.81
C VAL A 4 -7.19 -19.97 18.39
N LYS A 5 -8.47 -19.59 18.18
CA LYS A 5 -9.43 -20.52 17.58
C LYS A 5 -8.82 -20.96 16.26
N GLU A 6 -8.72 -22.26 16.08
CA GLU A 6 -8.23 -22.83 14.82
C GLU A 6 -9.01 -22.18 13.68
N VAL A 7 -8.30 -21.39 12.88
CA VAL A 7 -8.88 -20.82 11.67
C VAL A 7 -9.23 -22.02 10.78
N PRO A 8 -10.48 -22.16 10.32
CA PRO A 8 -10.87 -23.29 9.47
C PRO A 8 -9.86 -23.45 8.34
N PHE A 9 -9.52 -24.69 8.04
CA PHE A 9 -8.51 -25.01 7.02
C PHE A 9 -8.81 -24.24 5.72
N LEU A 10 -7.94 -23.30 5.38
CA LEU A 10 -8.09 -22.39 4.24
C LEU A 10 -8.21 -23.11 2.88
N LEU A 11 -7.77 -24.37 2.81
CA LEU A 11 -7.95 -25.23 1.64
C LEU A 11 -9.42 -25.49 1.25
N ASN A 12 -10.35 -25.29 2.18
CA ASN A 12 -11.79 -25.43 1.94
C ASN A 12 -12.52 -24.10 1.72
N LEU A 13 -11.78 -22.98 1.83
CA LEU A 13 -12.34 -21.65 1.56
C LEU A 13 -12.17 -21.35 0.08
N SER A 14 -13.27 -21.09 -0.62
CA SER A 14 -13.18 -20.46 -1.93
C SER A 14 -12.53 -19.08 -1.79
N LEU A 15 -11.84 -18.62 -2.82
CA LEU A 15 -11.28 -17.25 -2.87
C LEU A 15 -12.36 -16.20 -2.56
N ASP A 16 -13.61 -16.49 -2.95
CA ASP A 16 -14.78 -15.64 -2.69
C ASP A 16 -15.14 -15.52 -1.22
N SER A 17 -14.79 -16.52 -0.40
CA SER A 17 -15.06 -16.50 1.05
C SER A 17 -13.94 -15.87 1.86
N LEU A 18 -12.75 -15.76 1.28
CA LEU A 18 -11.56 -15.32 1.99
C LEU A 18 -11.69 -13.91 2.55
N HIS A 19 -12.30 -12.99 1.80
CA HIS A 19 -12.49 -11.61 2.25
C HIS A 19 -13.37 -11.55 3.52
N HIS A 20 -14.35 -12.44 3.68
CA HIS A 20 -15.17 -12.53 4.90
C HIS A 20 -14.32 -12.97 6.10
N VAL A 21 -13.48 -13.99 5.94
CA VAL A 21 -12.60 -14.47 7.02
C VAL A 21 -11.65 -13.37 7.48
N ILE A 22 -11.04 -12.67 6.55
CA ILE A 22 -10.12 -11.54 6.86
C ILE A 22 -10.88 -10.41 7.55
N ARG A 23 -12.06 -10.06 7.05
CA ARG A 23 -12.93 -9.04 7.66
C ARG A 23 -13.29 -9.38 9.11
N GLU A 24 -13.80 -10.56 9.34
CA GLU A 24 -14.24 -10.99 10.69
C GLU A 24 -13.07 -11.05 11.66
N GLU A 25 -11.91 -11.56 11.23
CA GLU A 25 -10.74 -11.63 12.08
C GLU A 25 -10.17 -10.24 12.41
N ALA A 26 -10.11 -9.33 11.42
CA ALA A 26 -9.69 -7.96 11.64
C ALA A 26 -10.63 -7.23 12.62
N LEU A 27 -11.94 -7.43 12.51
CA LEU A 27 -12.93 -6.85 13.43
C LEU A 27 -12.83 -7.48 14.84
N ARG A 28 -12.60 -8.78 14.93
CA ARG A 28 -12.39 -9.48 16.21
C ARG A 28 -11.19 -8.93 16.98
N VAL A 29 -10.04 -8.79 16.29
CA VAL A 29 -8.82 -8.23 16.89
C VAL A 29 -9.05 -6.77 17.28
N ALA A 30 -9.69 -5.98 16.42
CA ALA A 30 -10.04 -4.59 16.71
C ALA A 30 -10.95 -4.47 17.94
N GLN A 31 -11.89 -5.38 18.14
CA GLN A 31 -12.75 -5.42 19.32
C GLN A 31 -11.96 -5.74 20.60
N VAL A 32 -11.01 -6.67 20.54
CA VAL A 32 -10.11 -6.95 21.69
C VAL A 32 -9.28 -5.73 22.05
N VAL A 33 -8.72 -5.05 21.03
CA VAL A 33 -7.99 -3.78 21.25
C VAL A 33 -8.86 -2.74 21.94
N ALA A 34 -10.10 -2.58 21.48
CA ALA A 34 -11.04 -1.62 22.05
C ALA A 34 -11.39 -1.92 23.51
N THR A 35 -11.60 -3.19 23.85
CA THR A 35 -12.10 -3.60 25.18
C THR A 35 -10.98 -3.84 26.19
N LYS A 36 -9.87 -4.45 25.78
CA LYS A 36 -8.78 -4.82 26.69
C LYS A 36 -7.80 -3.68 26.93
N PHE A 37 -7.36 -3.02 25.86
CA PHE A 37 -6.30 -2.02 25.95
C PHE A 37 -6.85 -0.60 26.05
N VAL A 38 -7.63 -0.16 25.06
CA VAL A 38 -8.10 1.22 25.02
C VAL A 38 -9.03 1.57 26.18
N TYR A 39 -9.89 0.64 26.58
CA TYR A 39 -10.78 0.87 27.71
C TYR A 39 -10.02 1.01 29.04
N ALA A 40 -8.96 0.23 29.21
CA ALA A 40 -8.07 0.36 30.36
C ALA A 40 -7.31 1.69 30.34
N GLU A 41 -6.76 2.08 29.18
CA GLU A 41 -6.10 3.38 28.99
C GLU A 41 -7.04 4.55 29.32
N LEU A 42 -8.33 4.48 28.98
CA LEU A 42 -9.31 5.54 29.25
C LEU A 42 -9.80 5.57 30.71
N ARG A 43 -9.91 4.42 31.38
CA ARG A 43 -10.34 4.36 32.79
C ARG A 43 -9.28 4.88 33.75
N GLY A 44 -8.01 4.74 33.40
CA GLY A 44 -6.89 5.16 34.23
C GLY A 44 -6.59 6.65 34.24
N THR A 45 -7.43 7.52 33.67
CA THR A 45 -7.10 8.93 33.40
C THR A 45 -6.91 9.81 34.61
N ALA A 46 -7.26 9.39 35.85
CA ALA A 46 -7.05 10.16 37.05
C ALA A 46 -5.73 9.82 37.81
N GLU A 47 -5.13 8.65 37.57
CA GLU A 47 -3.98 8.15 38.33
C GLU A 47 -2.87 7.54 37.45
N PHE A 48 -2.98 7.64 36.13
CA PHE A 48 -2.00 7.04 35.22
C PHE A 48 -0.81 7.95 35.02
N ASP A 49 0.33 7.49 35.52
CA ASP A 49 1.66 7.94 35.15
C ASP A 49 1.90 7.72 33.63
N ASP A 50 2.61 8.63 32.99
CA ASP A 50 2.92 8.55 31.56
C ASP A 50 3.66 7.24 31.22
N GLU A 51 4.49 6.73 32.12
CA GLU A 51 5.18 5.43 31.96
C GLU A 51 4.22 4.25 31.84
N LYS A 52 3.11 4.23 32.60
CA LYS A 52 2.09 3.19 32.49
C LYS A 52 1.34 3.28 31.15
N ARG A 53 1.07 4.49 30.65
CA ARG A 53 0.42 4.67 29.33
C ARG A 53 1.31 4.18 28.20
N GLU A 54 2.59 4.49 28.24
CA GLU A 54 3.58 4.06 27.27
C GLU A 54 3.69 2.53 27.24
N LYS A 55 3.82 1.90 28.41
CA LYS A 55 3.82 0.44 28.53
C LYS A 55 2.56 -0.21 27.98
N MET A 56 1.39 0.34 28.24
CA MET A 56 0.13 -0.20 27.69
C MET A 56 0.05 -0.03 26.18
N ALA A 57 0.58 1.06 25.63
CA ALA A 57 0.67 1.26 24.19
C ALA A 57 1.61 0.24 23.54
N GLU A 58 2.73 -0.06 24.20
CA GLU A 58 3.67 -1.09 23.77
C GLU A 58 3.05 -2.49 23.84
N ASP A 59 2.42 -2.86 24.93
CA ASP A 59 1.71 -4.15 25.09
C ASP A 59 0.62 -4.34 24.02
N ARG A 60 -0.07 -3.27 23.65
CA ARG A 60 -1.05 -3.29 22.55
C ARG A 60 -0.39 -3.55 21.21
N GLU A 61 0.72 -2.90 20.90
CA GLU A 61 1.44 -3.11 19.64
C GLU A 61 2.04 -4.51 19.54
N ILE A 62 2.57 -5.03 20.66
CA ILE A 62 3.04 -6.42 20.76
C ILE A 62 1.88 -7.37 20.45
N TYR A 63 0.77 -7.22 21.16
CA TYR A 63 -0.43 -8.05 20.94
C TYR A 63 -0.89 -8.02 19.46
N LEU A 64 -0.99 -6.82 18.86
CA LEU A 64 -1.39 -6.67 17.48
C LEU A 64 -0.43 -7.37 16.51
N SER A 65 0.87 -7.22 16.73
CA SER A 65 1.89 -7.86 15.91
C SER A 65 1.80 -9.38 16.02
N GLU A 66 1.69 -9.92 17.23
CA GLU A 66 1.54 -11.36 17.47
C GLU A 66 0.29 -11.94 16.78
N GLN A 67 -0.87 -11.25 16.86
CA GLN A 67 -2.11 -11.73 16.21
C GLN A 67 -1.97 -11.75 14.69
N VAL A 68 -1.44 -10.67 14.10
CA VAL A 68 -1.27 -10.56 12.65
C VAL A 68 -0.21 -11.54 12.15
N ASP A 69 0.90 -11.68 12.85
CA ASP A 69 2.00 -12.57 12.46
C ASP A 69 1.61 -14.05 12.60
N ALA A 70 0.88 -14.41 13.67
CA ALA A 70 0.32 -15.75 13.83
C ALA A 70 -0.68 -16.07 12.72
N PHE A 71 -1.56 -15.13 12.40
CA PHE A 71 -2.50 -15.29 11.30
C PHE A 71 -1.77 -15.39 9.96
N LYS A 72 -0.79 -14.51 9.71
CA LYS A 72 0.04 -14.54 8.49
C LYS A 72 0.77 -15.86 8.33
N LYS A 73 1.43 -16.33 9.37
CA LYS A 73 2.16 -17.61 9.36
C LYS A 73 1.22 -18.78 9.05
N HIS A 74 0.08 -18.82 9.73
CA HIS A 74 -0.90 -19.88 9.51
C HIS A 74 -1.48 -19.80 8.09
N PHE A 75 -1.92 -18.61 7.66
CA PHE A 75 -2.51 -18.40 6.35
C PHE A 75 -1.52 -18.68 5.21
N MET A 76 -0.37 -17.98 5.22
CA MET A 76 0.61 -18.10 4.13
C MET A 76 1.27 -19.49 4.08
N GLY A 77 1.37 -20.19 5.21
CA GLY A 77 1.88 -21.55 5.25
C GLY A 77 1.00 -22.58 4.53
N HIS A 78 -0.26 -22.24 4.27
CA HIS A 78 -1.23 -23.10 3.59
C HIS A 78 -1.59 -22.65 2.17
N VAL A 79 -1.17 -21.45 1.76
CA VAL A 79 -1.40 -20.93 0.40
C VAL A 79 -0.30 -21.46 -0.53
N PRO A 80 -0.65 -22.22 -1.56
CA PRO A 80 0.30 -22.63 -2.58
C PRO A 80 1.00 -21.41 -3.23
N PRO A 81 2.30 -21.47 -3.52
CA PRO A 81 3.04 -20.32 -4.06
C PRO A 81 2.43 -19.71 -5.34
N ASN A 82 1.84 -20.54 -6.19
CA ASN A 82 1.18 -20.11 -7.42
C ASN A 82 -0.15 -19.36 -7.20
N LEU A 83 -0.74 -19.45 -5.99
CA LEU A 83 -1.98 -18.76 -5.64
C LEU A 83 -1.75 -17.50 -4.80
N ILE A 84 -0.51 -17.19 -4.42
CA ILE A 84 -0.19 -16.05 -3.55
C ILE A 84 -0.75 -14.73 -4.12
N GLU A 85 -0.54 -14.46 -5.40
CA GLU A 85 -1.05 -13.21 -6.01
C GLU A 85 -2.59 -13.19 -6.04
N GLN A 86 -3.24 -14.34 -6.23
CA GLN A 86 -4.69 -14.42 -6.31
C GLN A 86 -5.40 -14.16 -4.97
N VAL A 87 -4.73 -14.43 -3.85
CA VAL A 87 -5.29 -14.18 -2.51
C VAL A 87 -5.11 -12.75 -2.02
N MET A 88 -4.29 -11.95 -2.71
CA MET A 88 -3.97 -10.58 -2.27
C MET A 88 -5.18 -9.65 -2.32
N ASP A 89 -5.94 -9.66 -3.41
CA ASP A 89 -7.11 -8.81 -3.58
C ASP A 89 -8.25 -9.18 -2.60
N PRO A 90 -8.60 -10.45 -2.39
CA PRO A 90 -9.49 -10.85 -1.30
C PRO A 90 -9.04 -10.38 0.09
N ILE A 91 -7.74 -10.46 0.42
CA ILE A 91 -7.23 -9.96 1.70
C ILE A 91 -7.46 -8.45 1.83
N ILE A 92 -7.08 -7.68 0.81
CA ILE A 92 -7.26 -6.23 0.79
C ILE A 92 -8.75 -5.87 0.87
N SER A 93 -9.60 -6.58 0.14
CA SER A 93 -11.04 -6.39 0.16
C SER A 93 -11.61 -6.61 1.57
N GLY A 94 -11.22 -7.68 2.25
CA GLY A 94 -11.64 -7.97 3.63
C GLY A 94 -11.24 -6.87 4.61
N ILE A 95 -9.99 -6.37 4.52
CA ILE A 95 -9.51 -5.26 5.35
C ILE A 95 -10.31 -3.98 5.05
N SER A 96 -10.55 -3.68 3.77
CA SER A 96 -11.32 -2.50 3.35
C SER A 96 -12.76 -2.55 3.85
N GLN A 97 -13.39 -3.71 3.80
CA GLN A 97 -14.74 -3.93 4.33
C GLN A 97 -14.79 -3.79 5.86
N ALA A 98 -13.78 -4.29 6.58
CA ALA A 98 -13.65 -4.10 8.02
C ALA A 98 -13.52 -2.62 8.40
N LEU A 99 -12.68 -1.87 7.67
CA LEU A 99 -12.53 -0.42 7.85
C LEU A 99 -13.84 0.31 7.59
N TYR A 100 -14.55 -0.05 6.52
CA TYR A 100 -15.83 0.56 6.17
C TYR A 100 -16.88 0.27 7.25
N ALA A 101 -17.02 -0.97 7.69
CA ALA A 101 -17.94 -1.37 8.76
C ALA A 101 -17.65 -0.55 10.04
N LYS A 102 -16.39 -0.44 10.42
CA LYS A 102 -16.00 0.34 11.60
C LYS A 102 -16.26 1.83 11.45
N LYS A 103 -16.08 2.37 10.24
CA LYS A 103 -16.39 3.77 9.95
C LYS A 103 -17.89 4.08 10.09
N GLN A 104 -18.76 3.13 9.76
CA GLN A 104 -20.22 3.30 9.92
C GLN A 104 -20.67 3.38 11.40
N GLU A 105 -19.87 2.85 12.33
CA GLU A 105 -20.14 2.99 13.77
C GLU A 105 -19.77 4.38 14.30
N TRP A 106 -19.13 5.23 13.50
CA TRP A 106 -18.73 6.56 13.93
C TRP A 106 -19.93 7.49 14.10
N SER A 107 -19.94 8.24 15.21
CA SER A 107 -20.91 9.29 15.50
C SER A 107 -20.21 10.46 16.19
N PRO A 108 -20.79 11.64 16.28
CA PRO A 108 -20.22 12.77 17.04
C PRO A 108 -19.96 12.45 18.52
N MET A 109 -20.67 11.44 19.07
CA MET A 109 -20.47 10.95 20.45
C MET A 109 -19.37 9.89 20.56
N THR A 110 -18.78 9.48 19.44
CA THR A 110 -17.76 8.43 19.43
C THR A 110 -16.46 8.96 20.06
N ASN A 111 -15.91 8.21 21.02
CA ASN A 111 -14.58 8.51 21.55
C ASN A 111 -13.54 8.38 20.44
N MET A 112 -12.98 9.51 20.02
CA MET A 112 -12.05 9.60 18.90
C MET A 112 -10.78 8.77 19.12
N TYR A 113 -10.26 8.74 20.33
CA TYR A 113 -9.09 7.94 20.66
C TYR A 113 -9.35 6.45 20.45
N LYS A 114 -10.45 5.94 21.03
CA LYS A 114 -10.88 4.55 20.85
C LYS A 114 -11.07 4.22 19.39
N PHE A 115 -11.75 5.08 18.65
CA PHE A 115 -11.99 4.91 17.22
C PHE A 115 -10.68 4.80 16.43
N THR A 116 -9.75 5.73 16.64
CA THR A 116 -8.44 5.74 15.95
C THR A 116 -7.62 4.47 16.24
N LYS A 117 -7.57 4.02 17.49
CA LYS A 117 -6.83 2.81 17.86
C LYS A 117 -7.46 1.55 17.26
N THR A 118 -8.78 1.49 17.22
CA THR A 118 -9.52 0.38 16.61
C THR A 118 -9.31 0.32 15.09
N MET A 119 -9.36 1.47 14.42
CA MET A 119 -9.03 1.57 12.99
C MET A 119 -7.58 1.16 12.72
N GLY A 120 -6.64 1.60 13.56
CA GLY A 120 -5.23 1.21 13.49
C GLY A 120 -5.02 -0.31 13.58
N ALA A 121 -5.78 -0.98 14.45
CA ALA A 121 -5.75 -2.44 14.59
C ALA A 121 -6.16 -3.15 13.28
N ILE A 122 -7.24 -2.69 12.64
CA ILE A 122 -7.67 -3.24 11.35
C ILE A 122 -6.60 -3.01 10.28
N ILE A 123 -6.01 -1.80 10.22
CA ILE A 123 -4.98 -1.45 9.23
C ILE A 123 -3.74 -2.33 9.40
N LYS A 124 -3.42 -2.78 10.60
CA LYS A 124 -2.28 -3.67 10.85
C LYS A 124 -2.36 -4.96 10.02
N PHE A 125 -3.58 -5.43 9.69
CA PHE A 125 -3.79 -6.58 8.80
C PHE A 125 -3.24 -6.37 7.38
N SER A 126 -2.97 -5.12 6.97
CA SER A 126 -2.28 -4.87 5.69
C SER A 126 -0.89 -5.52 5.62
N ASN A 127 -0.29 -5.89 6.75
CA ASN A 127 0.95 -6.66 6.78
C ASN A 127 0.81 -8.07 6.16
N LEU A 128 -0.40 -8.59 6.02
CA LEU A 128 -0.66 -9.87 5.35
C LEU A 128 -0.24 -9.82 3.87
N VAL A 129 -0.40 -8.67 3.22
CA VAL A 129 -0.05 -8.49 1.82
C VAL A 129 1.39 -8.00 1.61
N VAL A 130 2.13 -7.76 2.68
CA VAL A 130 3.54 -7.34 2.63
C VAL A 130 4.42 -8.59 2.60
N ILE A 131 4.73 -9.05 1.39
CA ILE A 131 5.58 -10.22 1.12
C ILE A 131 6.63 -9.89 0.06
N PRO A 132 7.89 -10.31 0.25
CA PRO A 132 8.99 -9.99 -0.66
C PRO A 132 8.77 -10.48 -2.10
N THR A 133 8.12 -11.62 -2.25
CA THR A 133 7.88 -12.30 -3.54
C THR A 133 6.68 -11.75 -4.31
N ARG A 134 5.98 -10.73 -3.79
CA ARG A 134 4.86 -10.12 -4.47
C ARG A 134 5.28 -9.46 -5.77
N LYS A 135 4.53 -9.72 -6.85
CA LYS A 135 4.82 -9.20 -8.20
C LYS A 135 4.00 -8.00 -8.58
N VAL A 136 2.79 -7.88 -8.06
CA VAL A 136 1.84 -6.82 -8.41
C VAL A 136 1.38 -6.10 -7.15
N LEU A 137 1.51 -4.78 -7.13
CA LEU A 137 0.99 -3.91 -6.07
C LEU A 137 0.24 -2.75 -6.71
N ASP A 138 -1.08 -2.86 -6.70
CA ASP A 138 -1.99 -1.79 -7.12
C ASP A 138 -2.58 -1.11 -5.89
N LEU A 139 -2.30 0.19 -5.73
CA LEU A 139 -2.76 1.01 -4.62
C LEU A 139 -3.81 2.05 -5.04
N GLU A 140 -4.15 2.12 -6.32
CA GLU A 140 -4.97 3.20 -6.88
C GLU A 140 -6.32 3.33 -6.18
N ASN A 141 -7.01 2.21 -6.00
CA ASN A 141 -8.37 2.19 -5.45
C ASN A 141 -8.42 1.85 -3.95
N LEU A 142 -7.27 1.81 -3.28
CA LEU A 142 -7.24 1.45 -1.87
C LEU A 142 -7.59 2.64 -0.96
N PRO A 143 -8.24 2.38 0.19
CA PRO A 143 -8.40 3.40 1.22
C PRO A 143 -7.06 4.03 1.61
N LYS A 144 -7.03 5.36 1.75
CA LYS A 144 -5.81 6.13 2.06
C LYS A 144 -4.99 5.53 3.20
N MET A 145 -5.65 5.05 4.25
CA MET A 145 -4.99 4.48 5.43
C MET A 145 -4.22 3.19 5.10
N ILE A 146 -4.77 2.33 4.23
CA ILE A 146 -4.09 1.11 3.75
C ILE A 146 -2.92 1.50 2.85
N ARG A 147 -3.14 2.42 1.90
CA ARG A 147 -2.08 2.92 1.02
C ARG A 147 -0.88 3.42 1.81
N THR A 148 -1.12 4.30 2.80
CA THR A 148 -0.07 4.84 3.68
C THR A 148 0.75 3.73 4.34
N LYS A 149 0.08 2.68 4.81
CA LYS A 149 0.77 1.56 5.45
C LYS A 149 1.63 0.79 4.46
N LEU A 150 1.14 0.55 3.25
CA LEU A 150 1.88 -0.18 2.22
C LEU A 150 3.07 0.62 1.66
N TYR A 151 2.97 1.95 1.56
CA TYR A 151 4.11 2.81 1.22
C TYR A 151 5.29 2.65 2.17
N ASN A 152 5.02 2.51 3.46
CA ASN A 152 6.06 2.28 4.46
C ASN A 152 6.78 0.93 4.29
N SER A 153 6.23 0.05 3.50
CA SER A 153 6.74 -1.32 3.30
C SER A 153 7.34 -1.52 1.91
N LEU A 154 7.45 -0.47 1.08
CA LEU A 154 7.90 -0.59 -0.32
C LEU A 154 9.27 -1.25 -0.47
N SER A 155 10.20 -1.00 0.47
CA SER A 155 11.54 -1.62 0.45
C SER A 155 11.54 -3.15 0.64
N ILE A 156 10.41 -3.73 1.07
CA ILE A 156 10.26 -5.18 1.26
C ILE A 156 9.96 -5.90 -0.05
N PHE A 157 9.32 -5.23 -1.01
CA PHE A 157 8.84 -5.83 -2.26
C PHE A 157 9.96 -5.96 -3.32
N LYS A 158 10.84 -6.93 -3.16
CA LYS A 158 12.02 -7.10 -4.03
C LYS A 158 11.71 -7.66 -5.41
N ASP A 159 10.63 -8.44 -5.54
CA ASP A 159 10.25 -9.11 -6.79
C ASP A 159 9.15 -8.36 -7.55
N LEU A 160 8.86 -7.11 -7.15
CA LEU A 160 7.78 -6.33 -7.73
C LEU A 160 8.04 -6.06 -9.22
N ARG A 161 7.03 -6.35 -10.04
CA ARG A 161 7.02 -6.08 -11.48
C ARG A 161 6.04 -4.99 -11.87
N THR A 162 4.95 -4.87 -11.12
CA THR A 162 3.93 -3.84 -11.36
C THR A 162 3.67 -3.08 -10.08
N LEU A 163 3.83 -1.76 -10.14
CA LEU A 163 3.53 -0.84 -9.06
C LEU A 163 2.64 0.29 -9.58
N ILE A 164 1.42 0.34 -9.09
CA ILE A 164 0.46 1.40 -9.40
C ILE A 164 0.20 2.18 -8.12
N LEU A 165 0.68 3.41 -8.07
CA LEU A 165 0.56 4.28 -6.92
C LEU A 165 -0.54 5.32 -7.09
N GLY A 166 -1.21 5.35 -8.22
CA GLY A 166 -2.17 6.33 -8.65
C GLY A 166 -3.06 6.87 -7.55
N SER A 167 -3.42 8.12 -7.69
CA SER A 167 -4.35 8.74 -6.77
C SER A 167 -5.59 9.17 -7.53
N GLY A 168 -6.64 8.42 -7.38
CA GLY A 168 -7.92 8.80 -7.93
C GLY A 168 -8.52 10.07 -7.33
N SER A 169 -8.09 10.55 -6.16
CA SER A 169 -8.77 11.66 -5.49
C SER A 169 -7.95 12.44 -4.48
N GLY A 170 -6.81 12.90 -4.90
CA GLY A 170 -6.02 13.79 -4.04
C GLY A 170 -4.71 13.14 -3.66
N GLY A 171 -3.83 13.30 -4.58
CA GLY A 171 -2.41 13.17 -4.58
C GLY A 171 -1.77 12.49 -3.38
N TRP A 172 -0.71 11.85 -3.61
CA TRP A 172 0.29 11.81 -2.58
C TRP A 172 0.39 13.23 -2.03
N LEU A 173 0.27 13.42 -0.77
CA LEU A 173 0.89 14.60 -0.21
C LEU A 173 2.38 14.35 -0.40
N ALA A 174 2.90 14.91 -1.49
CA ALA A 174 4.17 14.61 -2.09
C ALA A 174 5.33 14.50 -1.08
N ASP A 175 5.29 15.32 -0.03
CA ASP A 175 6.43 15.48 0.87
C ASP A 175 6.64 14.29 1.82
N VAL A 176 5.58 13.62 2.26
CA VAL A 176 5.71 12.52 3.24
C VAL A 176 5.92 11.16 2.57
N TYR A 177 5.36 10.95 1.37
CA TYR A 177 5.43 9.66 0.70
C TYR A 177 6.51 9.58 -0.36
N SER A 178 6.92 10.72 -0.91
CA SER A 178 8.03 10.82 -1.86
C SER A 178 9.32 10.27 -1.25
N GLU A 179 9.62 10.64 -0.01
CA GLU A 179 10.78 10.17 0.72
C GLU A 179 10.75 8.64 0.93
N LYS A 180 9.59 8.09 1.32
CA LYS A 180 9.41 6.65 1.51
C LYS A 180 9.46 5.87 0.21
N PHE A 181 8.94 6.43 -0.87
CA PHE A 181 9.06 5.87 -2.20
C PHE A 181 10.52 5.88 -2.66
N ALA A 182 11.22 6.98 -2.49
CA ALA A 182 12.63 7.09 -2.82
C ALA A 182 13.48 6.04 -2.07
N ILE A 183 13.20 5.79 -0.80
CA ILE A 183 13.87 4.74 -0.01
C ILE A 183 13.57 3.34 -0.56
N GLY A 184 12.35 3.08 -1.02
CA GLY A 184 11.92 1.78 -1.54
C GLY A 184 12.42 1.49 -2.95
N LEU A 185 12.54 2.51 -3.79
CA LEU A 185 12.80 2.41 -5.22
C LEU A 185 14.06 1.61 -5.58
N PRO A 186 15.22 1.80 -4.91
CA PRO A 186 16.44 1.05 -5.21
C PRO A 186 16.33 -0.48 -5.08
N TYR A 187 15.31 -0.96 -4.38
CA TYR A 187 15.06 -2.40 -4.20
C TYR A 187 14.20 -3.02 -5.30
N MET A 188 13.54 -2.20 -6.14
CA MET A 188 12.56 -2.63 -7.15
C MET A 188 13.20 -2.88 -8.53
N LYS A 189 14.29 -3.65 -8.55
CA LYS A 189 15.11 -3.90 -9.76
C LYS A 189 14.38 -4.67 -10.87
N ASN A 190 13.27 -5.31 -10.55
CA ASN A 190 12.50 -6.12 -11.50
C ASN A 190 11.26 -5.40 -12.05
N LEU A 191 11.16 -4.08 -11.82
CA LEU A 191 9.98 -3.30 -12.18
C LEU A 191 9.83 -3.20 -13.70
N VAL A 192 8.64 -3.58 -14.18
CA VAL A 192 8.25 -3.58 -15.60
C VAL A 192 7.20 -2.52 -15.89
N HIS A 193 6.26 -2.34 -14.96
CA HIS A 193 5.18 -1.37 -15.07
C HIS A 193 5.13 -0.49 -13.83
N LEU A 194 5.21 0.82 -14.03
CA LEU A 194 5.11 1.82 -12.96
C LEU A 194 4.09 2.90 -13.33
N SER A 195 3.16 3.17 -12.43
CA SER A 195 2.28 4.34 -12.49
C SER A 195 2.52 5.25 -11.29
N LEU A 196 2.96 6.48 -11.59
CA LEU A 196 3.24 7.57 -10.65
C LEU A 196 2.41 8.81 -11.01
N LYS A 197 1.14 8.63 -11.29
CA LYS A 197 0.26 9.75 -11.64
C LYS A 197 0.32 10.85 -10.59
N TYR A 198 0.37 12.11 -11.03
CA TYR A 198 0.40 13.36 -10.26
C TYR A 198 1.74 13.69 -9.56
N ASP A 199 2.53 12.72 -9.16
CA ASP A 199 3.62 12.93 -8.19
C ASP A 199 5.02 12.52 -8.71
N CYS A 200 5.16 12.20 -9.99
CA CYS A 200 6.46 12.00 -10.60
C CYS A 200 7.21 13.33 -10.73
N ASN A 201 8.51 13.29 -10.51
CA ASN A 201 9.41 14.41 -10.70
C ASN A 201 10.75 13.94 -11.30
N SER A 202 11.64 14.87 -11.64
CA SER A 202 12.94 14.58 -12.23
C SER A 202 13.81 13.68 -11.33
N TYR A 203 13.74 13.85 -10.02
CA TYR A 203 14.49 13.02 -9.07
C TYR A 203 14.06 11.55 -9.12
N PHE A 204 12.75 11.27 -9.18
CA PHE A 204 12.26 9.90 -9.32
C PHE A 204 12.65 9.29 -10.66
N LEU A 205 12.57 10.05 -11.75
CA LEU A 205 12.99 9.57 -13.06
C LEU A 205 14.47 9.22 -13.08
N HIS A 206 15.33 10.07 -12.50
CA HIS A 206 16.76 9.77 -12.33
C HIS A 206 16.97 8.46 -11.55
N THR A 207 16.37 8.32 -10.36
CA THR A 207 16.52 7.12 -9.54
C THR A 207 16.00 5.86 -10.25
N LEU A 208 14.93 5.99 -11.03
CA LEU A 208 14.38 4.90 -11.84
C LEU A 208 15.36 4.48 -12.94
N THR A 209 16.07 5.41 -13.58
CA THR A 209 17.07 5.05 -14.58
C THR A 209 18.24 4.28 -13.96
N GLU A 210 18.64 4.61 -12.75
CA GLU A 210 19.68 3.85 -12.04
C GLU A 210 19.21 2.46 -11.61
N THR A 211 17.92 2.29 -11.36
CA THR A 211 17.38 1.06 -10.76
C THR A 211 16.83 0.07 -11.78
N CYS A 212 16.03 0.54 -12.74
CA CYS A 212 15.23 -0.32 -13.62
C CYS A 212 15.20 0.12 -15.09
N LYS A 213 16.25 0.85 -15.56
CA LYS A 213 16.33 1.32 -16.97
C LYS A 213 16.18 0.19 -18.00
N ASP A 214 16.67 -1.00 -17.68
CA ASP A 214 16.69 -2.15 -18.57
C ASP A 214 15.42 -3.03 -18.44
N THR A 215 14.62 -2.84 -17.39
CA THR A 215 13.46 -3.67 -17.10
C THR A 215 12.13 -2.95 -17.31
N LEU A 216 12.10 -1.61 -17.14
CA LEU A 216 10.86 -0.84 -17.23
C LEU A 216 10.36 -0.77 -18.68
N ARG A 217 9.09 -1.18 -18.89
CA ARG A 217 8.41 -1.19 -20.19
C ARG A 217 7.22 -0.25 -20.26
N ILE A 218 6.58 0.01 -19.14
CA ILE A 218 5.39 0.88 -19.07
C ILE A 218 5.60 1.89 -17.97
N LEU A 219 5.50 3.18 -18.32
CA LEU A 219 5.60 4.29 -17.38
C LEU A 219 4.41 5.22 -17.55
N ASP A 220 3.62 5.38 -16.49
CA ASP A 220 2.51 6.32 -16.44
C ASP A 220 2.83 7.43 -15.44
N ILE A 221 3.03 8.63 -15.96
CA ILE A 221 3.36 9.85 -15.21
C ILE A 221 2.32 10.96 -15.46
N GLU A 222 1.11 10.54 -15.81
CA GLU A 222 -0.01 11.44 -16.07
C GLU A 222 -0.19 12.48 -14.94
N PHE A 223 -0.51 13.72 -15.32
CA PHE A 223 -0.70 14.88 -14.44
C PHE A 223 0.52 15.30 -13.59
N SER A 224 1.70 14.74 -13.79
CA SER A 224 2.91 15.07 -13.04
C SER A 224 3.54 16.37 -13.53
N LYS A 225 3.08 17.51 -13.00
CA LYS A 225 3.51 18.86 -13.41
C LYS A 225 4.98 19.16 -13.14
N GLN A 226 5.63 18.42 -12.24
CA GLN A 226 7.04 18.57 -11.92
C GLN A 226 7.96 17.86 -12.91
N VAL A 227 7.43 17.07 -13.84
CA VAL A 227 8.18 16.49 -14.96
C VAL A 227 8.23 17.53 -16.06
N GLN A 228 9.38 18.18 -16.21
CA GLN A 228 9.68 19.25 -17.17
C GLN A 228 10.70 18.76 -18.22
N ASP A 229 11.13 19.64 -19.12
CA ASP A 229 12.01 19.28 -20.23
C ASP A 229 13.40 18.78 -19.80
N ASP A 230 13.87 19.12 -18.62
CA ASP A 230 15.07 18.56 -18.01
C ASP A 230 14.97 17.04 -17.76
N SER A 231 13.76 16.55 -17.55
CA SER A 231 13.46 15.13 -17.34
C SER A 231 13.53 14.28 -18.62
N VAL A 232 13.54 14.91 -19.80
CA VAL A 232 13.54 14.22 -21.09
C VAL A 232 14.71 13.25 -21.23
N ASN A 233 15.90 13.63 -20.75
CA ASN A 233 17.09 12.80 -20.83
C ASN A 233 16.94 11.51 -20.01
N TYR A 234 16.38 11.60 -18.80
CA TYR A 234 16.11 10.40 -17.98
C TYR A 234 15.11 9.46 -18.65
N ILE A 235 14.05 10.01 -19.27
CA ILE A 235 13.09 9.18 -20.00
C ILE A 235 13.74 8.47 -21.20
N LYS A 236 14.68 9.13 -21.88
CA LYS A 236 15.43 8.55 -23.00
C LYS A 236 16.32 7.38 -22.58
N ASP A 237 16.82 7.39 -21.37
CA ASP A 237 17.73 6.36 -20.85
C ASP A 237 17.05 5.01 -20.60
N PHE A 238 15.72 4.96 -20.52
CA PHE A 238 14.99 3.68 -20.42
C PHE A 238 15.06 2.91 -21.75
N GLN A 239 15.92 1.90 -21.81
CA GLN A 239 16.24 1.18 -23.06
C GLN A 239 15.07 0.37 -23.60
N ASN A 240 14.25 -0.21 -22.72
CA ASN A 240 13.17 -1.13 -23.07
C ASN A 240 11.77 -0.54 -22.86
N LEU A 241 11.65 0.78 -22.71
CA LEU A 241 10.36 1.43 -22.51
C LEU A 241 9.53 1.35 -23.79
N LEU A 242 8.35 0.72 -23.71
CA LEU A 242 7.42 0.50 -24.81
C LEU A 242 6.25 1.49 -24.80
N LYS A 243 5.80 1.87 -23.58
CA LYS A 243 4.66 2.78 -23.43
C LYS A 243 4.98 3.83 -22.37
N ILE A 244 4.62 5.07 -22.68
CA ILE A 244 4.67 6.17 -21.71
C ILE A 244 3.40 7.00 -21.82
N ASN A 245 2.75 7.27 -20.66
CA ASN A 245 1.67 8.24 -20.56
C ASN A 245 2.22 9.51 -19.92
N MET A 246 2.26 10.60 -20.69
CA MET A 246 2.76 11.93 -20.25
C MET A 246 1.66 12.99 -20.28
N PHE A 247 0.39 12.57 -20.31
CA PHE A 247 -0.72 13.50 -20.42
C PHE A 247 -0.70 14.52 -19.28
N ARG A 248 -0.79 15.80 -19.60
CA ARG A 248 -0.80 16.92 -18.65
C ARG A 248 0.41 16.97 -17.71
N THR A 249 1.58 16.51 -18.13
CA THR A 249 2.86 16.81 -17.45
C THR A 249 3.28 18.26 -17.65
N GLY A 250 4.42 18.64 -17.09
CA GLY A 250 5.07 19.93 -17.31
C GLY A 250 5.95 20.00 -18.57
N LEU A 251 6.02 18.93 -19.38
CA LEU A 251 6.79 18.90 -20.62
C LEU A 251 6.24 19.86 -21.65
N SER A 252 7.12 20.66 -22.27
CA SER A 252 6.77 21.46 -23.45
C SER A 252 6.45 20.61 -24.68
N THR A 253 5.84 21.20 -25.68
CA THR A 253 5.62 20.54 -26.97
C THR A 253 6.93 20.01 -27.56
N GLN A 254 8.03 20.76 -27.44
CA GLN A 254 9.33 20.35 -27.91
C GLN A 254 9.91 19.16 -27.13
N GLY A 255 9.76 19.13 -25.82
CA GLY A 255 10.12 18.00 -24.97
C GLY A 255 9.37 16.73 -25.35
N GLN A 256 8.05 16.83 -25.56
CA GLN A 256 7.21 15.70 -26.00
C GLN A 256 7.61 15.19 -27.40
N VAL A 257 7.85 16.08 -28.37
CA VAL A 257 8.29 15.72 -29.73
C VAL A 257 9.65 15.02 -29.66
N SER A 258 10.59 15.51 -28.84
CA SER A 258 11.90 14.88 -28.67
C SER A 258 11.83 13.43 -28.17
N LEU A 259 10.82 13.08 -27.39
CA LEU A 259 10.59 11.72 -26.93
C LEU A 259 9.92 10.85 -28.02
N LYS A 260 8.94 11.37 -28.76
CA LYS A 260 8.27 10.66 -29.83
C LYS A 260 9.21 10.24 -30.96
N ILE A 261 10.11 11.11 -31.36
CA ILE A 261 11.06 10.84 -32.46
C ILE A 261 12.00 9.69 -32.13
N LEU A 262 12.35 9.51 -30.86
CA LEU A 262 13.39 8.57 -30.45
C LEU A 262 12.91 7.15 -30.19
N LYS A 263 11.64 6.96 -29.92
CA LYS A 263 11.13 5.66 -29.45
C LYS A 263 9.86 5.15 -30.14
N ASN A 264 9.47 5.63 -31.33
CA ASN A 264 8.27 5.17 -32.07
C ASN A 264 7.06 4.90 -31.14
N TYR A 265 6.83 5.79 -30.16
CA TYR A 265 5.68 5.64 -29.30
C TYR A 265 4.41 5.79 -30.11
N ASP A 266 3.65 4.72 -30.25
CA ASP A 266 2.28 4.77 -30.72
C ASP A 266 1.49 5.79 -29.89
N GLU A 267 0.56 6.48 -30.55
CA GLU A 267 -0.12 7.68 -30.05
C GLU A 267 -0.55 7.62 -28.57
N PRO A 268 -0.57 8.79 -27.89
CA PRO A 268 -1.06 8.85 -26.51
C PRO A 268 -2.50 8.30 -26.46
N PHE A 269 -2.78 7.48 -25.46
CA PHE A 269 -4.15 7.09 -25.12
C PHE A 269 -5.00 8.36 -24.96
N VAL A 270 -5.68 8.74 -26.01
CA VAL A 270 -6.81 9.67 -25.97
C VAL A 270 -8.04 8.79 -25.80
N GLU A 271 -8.32 8.37 -24.59
CA GLU A 271 -9.69 8.03 -24.25
C GLU A 271 -10.51 9.32 -24.25
N LYS A 272 -11.51 9.34 -25.13
CA LYS A 272 -12.52 10.39 -25.26
C LYS A 272 -13.41 10.47 -24.02
#